data_e384c88b85468a1067e9584c3f0e81f9
#
_entry.id   e384c88b85468a1067e9584c3f0e81f9
#
_cell.length_a   1.000
_cell.length_b   1.000
_cell.length_c   1.000
_cell.angle_alpha   90.00
_cell.angle_beta   90.00
_cell.angle_gamma   90.00
#
_symmetry.space_group_name_H-M   'P 1'
#
loop_
_entity.id
_entity.type
_entity.pdbx_description
1 polymer ?
#
loop_
_entity_poly.entity_id
_entity_poly.type
_entity_poly.pdbx_seq_one_letter_code
_entity_poly.pdbx_strand_id
1 'polypeptide(L)'
;PIKPTTDLALVMGMIRWIIDNERYDVRFLSLPGPSAMAAAGEAAWSNASHLLINDAKHPRYGQFLRGADLGLPLPEPVDEKTPAEDVYVVQLADGSLAPHTVAQPVELVVQRDFTPIKAADATEEPSPMAVCTSFVKLREEARRQTLQEYSDKCGVPVKDIEDLAREFTSHGKQAVANSHGGTMSGAGFYTAYAIAMLNNLIGNLNVKGGWVLDAGPFGPFGPGPRYNFAQFPGAVKPTGVALSRTRFPYEKT
;
A
#
# COMPACT_ATOMS: atom_id res chain seq x y z
N PRO A 1 -6.04 9.13 25.91
CA PRO A 1 -5.50 10.02 24.87
C PRO A 1 -4.15 9.47 24.39
N ILE A 2 -3.89 9.56 23.09
CA ILE A 2 -2.62 9.19 22.49
C ILE A 2 -1.58 10.30 22.70
N LYS A 3 -0.30 9.95 22.87
CA LYS A 3 0.78 10.95 22.87
C LYS A 3 0.84 11.63 21.47
N PRO A 4 1.04 12.95 21.41
CA PRO A 4 1.14 13.65 20.13
C PRO A 4 2.23 13.06 19.23
N THR A 5 1.96 13.00 17.93
CA THR A 5 2.86 12.51 16.86
C THR A 5 3.24 11.02 16.93
N THR A 6 2.53 10.21 17.72
CA THR A 6 2.80 8.77 17.87
C THR A 6 1.72 7.88 17.24
N ASP A 7 0.88 8.43 16.38
CA ASP A 7 -0.20 7.71 15.69
C ASP A 7 0.30 6.47 14.95
N LEU A 8 1.48 6.57 14.33
CA LEU A 8 2.12 5.44 13.65
C LEU A 8 2.31 4.24 14.59
N ALA A 9 2.71 4.48 15.85
CA ALA A 9 2.93 3.39 16.81
C ALA A 9 1.62 2.69 17.17
N LEU A 10 0.52 3.44 17.35
CA LEU A 10 -0.81 2.85 17.57
C LEU A 10 -1.24 1.99 16.37
N VAL A 11 -1.16 2.54 15.17
CA VAL A 11 -1.58 1.84 13.95
C VAL A 11 -0.75 0.58 13.71
N MET A 12 0.57 0.64 13.89
CA MET A 12 1.44 -0.53 13.76
C MET A 12 1.19 -1.59 14.84
N GLY A 13 0.84 -1.17 16.06
CA GLY A 13 0.39 -2.08 17.13
C GLY A 13 -0.89 -2.82 16.74
N MET A 14 -1.87 -2.11 16.18
CA MET A 14 -3.10 -2.72 15.65
C MET A 14 -2.81 -3.69 14.49
N ILE A 15 -1.99 -3.29 13.52
CA ILE A 15 -1.57 -4.14 12.40
C ILE A 15 -0.92 -5.42 12.92
N ARG A 16 0.02 -5.31 13.87
CA ARG A 16 0.66 -6.46 14.49
C ARG A 16 -0.38 -7.40 15.11
N TRP A 17 -1.27 -6.88 15.96
CA TRP A 17 -2.28 -7.71 16.62
C TRP A 17 -3.20 -8.40 15.61
N ILE A 18 -3.65 -7.68 14.56
CA ILE A 18 -4.50 -8.23 13.50
C ILE A 18 -3.81 -9.38 12.78
N ILE A 19 -2.53 -9.23 12.43
CA ILE A 19 -1.75 -10.27 11.75
C ILE A 19 -1.49 -11.46 12.67
N ASP A 20 -1.12 -11.22 13.93
CA ASP A 20 -0.81 -12.28 14.89
C ASP A 20 -2.05 -13.10 15.30
N ASN A 21 -3.25 -12.52 15.20
CA ASN A 21 -4.53 -13.19 15.46
C ASN A 21 -5.29 -13.61 14.16
N GLU A 22 -4.65 -13.51 13.00
CA GLU A 22 -5.19 -13.91 11.69
C GLU A 22 -6.55 -13.27 11.35
N ARG A 23 -6.75 -12.00 11.80
CA ARG A 23 -8.01 -11.27 11.62
C ARG A 23 -8.00 -10.35 10.39
N TYR A 24 -7.43 -10.82 9.30
CA TYR A 24 -7.36 -10.13 8.02
C TYR A 24 -8.13 -10.90 6.93
N ASP A 25 -8.54 -10.22 5.87
CA ASP A 25 -9.28 -10.84 4.75
C ASP A 25 -8.32 -11.52 3.77
N VAL A 26 -8.02 -12.81 4.02
CA VAL A 26 -7.14 -13.62 3.16
C VAL A 26 -7.64 -13.64 1.72
N ARG A 27 -8.97 -13.77 1.51
CA ARG A 27 -9.54 -13.83 0.16
C ARG A 27 -9.22 -12.55 -0.63
N PHE A 28 -9.45 -11.39 -0.03
CA PHE A 28 -9.15 -10.11 -0.66
C PHE A 28 -7.63 -9.91 -0.89
N LEU A 29 -6.80 -10.19 0.10
CA LEU A 29 -5.35 -9.99 0.03
C LEU A 29 -4.67 -10.92 -0.97
N SER A 30 -5.31 -12.04 -1.33
CA SER A 30 -4.82 -12.98 -2.35
C SER A 30 -5.23 -12.61 -3.78
N LEU A 31 -5.91 -11.47 -4.00
CA LEU A 31 -6.29 -10.98 -5.34
C LEU A 31 -5.21 -10.05 -5.87
N PRO A 32 -4.32 -10.50 -6.77
CA PRO A 32 -3.13 -9.75 -7.14
C PRO A 32 -3.35 -8.64 -8.15
N GLY A 33 -4.54 -8.56 -8.74
CA GLY A 33 -4.79 -7.58 -9.80
C GLY A 33 -6.23 -7.53 -10.27
N PRO A 34 -6.52 -6.65 -11.25
CA PRO A 34 -7.88 -6.42 -11.76
C PRO A 34 -8.58 -7.68 -12.29
N SER A 35 -7.84 -8.60 -12.93
CA SER A 35 -8.41 -9.83 -13.48
C SER A 35 -8.93 -10.76 -12.37
N ALA A 36 -8.13 -10.96 -11.32
CA ALA A 36 -8.54 -11.76 -10.16
C ALA A 36 -9.67 -11.08 -9.38
N MET A 37 -9.61 -9.76 -9.22
CA MET A 37 -10.67 -8.95 -8.61
C MET A 37 -12.01 -9.16 -9.34
N ALA A 38 -12.02 -9.01 -10.65
CA ALA A 38 -13.22 -9.18 -11.47
C ALA A 38 -13.77 -10.61 -11.38
N ALA A 39 -12.90 -11.62 -11.45
CA ALA A 39 -13.29 -13.03 -11.31
C ALA A 39 -13.87 -13.36 -9.93
N ALA A 40 -13.38 -12.70 -8.87
CA ALA A 40 -13.85 -12.88 -7.50
C ALA A 40 -15.11 -12.05 -7.17
N GLY A 41 -15.52 -11.12 -8.03
CA GLY A 41 -16.61 -10.18 -7.78
C GLY A 41 -16.30 -9.16 -6.67
N GLU A 42 -15.03 -8.82 -6.47
CA GLU A 42 -14.58 -7.82 -5.49
C GLU A 42 -14.52 -6.41 -6.09
N ALA A 43 -14.63 -5.40 -5.24
CA ALA A 43 -14.62 -3.99 -5.65
C ALA A 43 -13.21 -3.40 -5.77
N ALA A 44 -12.21 -4.09 -5.24
CA ALA A 44 -10.81 -3.69 -5.26
C ALA A 44 -9.90 -4.93 -5.18
N TRP A 45 -8.61 -4.73 -5.35
CA TRP A 45 -7.55 -5.74 -5.24
C TRP A 45 -6.38 -5.22 -4.41
N SER A 46 -5.42 -6.09 -4.09
CA SER A 46 -4.28 -5.76 -3.25
C SER A 46 -2.97 -6.26 -3.85
N ASN A 47 -1.89 -5.51 -3.65
CA ASN A 47 -0.53 -5.97 -3.94
C ASN A 47 0.10 -6.78 -2.78
N ALA A 48 -0.69 -7.17 -1.78
CA ALA A 48 -0.20 -7.89 -0.61
C ALA A 48 0.50 -9.21 -0.96
N SER A 49 0.06 -9.87 -2.04
CA SER A 49 0.62 -11.13 -2.54
C SER A 49 1.75 -10.97 -3.57
N HIS A 50 2.11 -9.73 -3.96
CA HIS A 50 3.22 -9.50 -4.88
C HIS A 50 4.56 -9.83 -4.22
N LEU A 51 5.44 -10.49 -4.95
CA LEU A 51 6.77 -10.85 -4.46
C LEU A 51 7.73 -9.67 -4.55
N LEU A 52 8.53 -9.47 -3.52
CA LEU A 52 9.60 -8.50 -3.44
C LEU A 52 10.91 -9.15 -3.01
N ILE A 53 12.03 -8.50 -3.32
CA ILE A 53 13.37 -8.93 -2.94
C ILE A 53 13.60 -8.61 -1.46
N ASN A 54 13.74 -9.64 -0.64
CA ASN A 54 13.96 -9.54 0.81
C ASN A 54 15.39 -9.90 1.23
N ASP A 55 16.35 -9.74 0.32
CA ASP A 55 17.78 -9.90 0.59
C ASP A 55 18.40 -8.51 0.80
N ALA A 56 18.78 -8.20 2.04
CA ALA A 56 19.35 -6.90 2.42
C ALA A 56 20.69 -6.56 1.72
N LYS A 57 21.37 -7.55 1.15
CA LYS A 57 22.63 -7.36 0.40
C LYS A 57 22.38 -7.11 -1.09
N HIS A 58 21.19 -7.42 -1.57
CA HIS A 58 20.85 -7.25 -2.98
C HIS A 58 20.62 -5.76 -3.30
N PRO A 59 21.16 -5.23 -4.43
CA PRO A 59 21.03 -3.80 -4.79
C PRO A 59 19.58 -3.37 -5.02
N ARG A 60 18.69 -4.30 -5.35
CA ARG A 60 17.25 -4.07 -5.50
C ARG A 60 16.44 -4.46 -4.25
N TYR A 61 17.06 -4.49 -3.07
CA TYR A 61 16.34 -4.80 -1.82
C TYR A 61 15.07 -3.97 -1.66
N GLY A 62 13.97 -4.62 -1.32
CA GLY A 62 12.66 -4.00 -1.14
C GLY A 62 11.91 -3.69 -2.44
N GLN A 63 12.51 -3.89 -3.62
CA GLN A 63 11.82 -3.74 -4.89
C GLN A 63 11.03 -5.01 -5.25
N PHE A 64 9.93 -4.83 -5.94
CA PHE A 64 9.15 -5.95 -6.46
C PHE A 64 9.89 -6.73 -7.54
N LEU A 65 9.69 -8.05 -7.56
CA LEU A 65 10.02 -8.87 -8.70
C LEU A 65 9.18 -8.45 -9.91
N ARG A 66 9.82 -8.47 -11.08
CA ARG A 66 9.21 -8.10 -12.34
C ARG A 66 9.17 -9.29 -13.31
N GLY A 67 8.33 -9.20 -14.33
CA GLY A 67 8.26 -10.21 -15.38
C GLY A 67 9.63 -10.50 -16.03
N ALA A 68 10.45 -9.48 -16.19
CA ALA A 68 11.83 -9.63 -16.67
C ALA A 68 12.68 -10.59 -15.81
N ASP A 69 12.45 -10.66 -14.49
CA ASP A 69 13.14 -11.61 -13.60
C ASP A 69 12.74 -13.07 -13.89
N LEU A 70 11.59 -13.28 -14.55
CA LEU A 70 11.08 -14.57 -15.05
C LEU A 70 11.38 -14.79 -16.54
N GLY A 71 12.12 -13.89 -17.20
CA GLY A 71 12.34 -13.94 -18.64
C GLY A 71 11.10 -13.67 -19.48
N LEU A 72 10.06 -13.06 -18.92
CA LEU A 72 8.86 -12.68 -19.64
C LEU A 72 9.13 -11.43 -20.49
N PRO A 73 8.57 -11.34 -21.70
CA PRO A 73 8.64 -10.12 -22.49
C PRO A 73 7.84 -8.99 -21.82
N LEU A 74 8.26 -7.76 -22.08
CA LEU A 74 7.44 -6.59 -21.70
C LEU A 74 6.09 -6.69 -22.41
N PRO A 75 4.98 -6.37 -21.70
CA PRO A 75 3.67 -6.26 -22.33
C PRO A 75 3.65 -5.17 -23.39
N GLU A 76 2.75 -5.29 -24.36
CA GLU A 76 2.50 -4.22 -25.31
C GLU A 76 2.03 -2.95 -24.59
N PRO A 77 2.51 -1.76 -24.99
CA PRO A 77 2.03 -0.50 -24.41
C PRO A 77 0.54 -0.31 -24.72
N VAL A 78 -0.21 0.24 -23.75
CA VAL A 78 -1.65 0.47 -23.89
C VAL A 78 -1.97 1.52 -24.98
N ASP A 79 -1.09 2.50 -25.12
CA ASP A 79 -1.14 3.54 -26.16
C ASP A 79 0.27 4.12 -26.40
N GLU A 80 0.40 4.97 -27.43
CA GLU A 80 1.67 5.60 -27.82
C GLU A 80 2.27 6.52 -26.75
N LYS A 81 1.49 6.98 -25.77
CA LYS A 81 1.90 7.91 -24.73
C LYS A 81 2.21 7.24 -23.40
N THR A 82 1.73 6.01 -23.20
CA THR A 82 1.91 5.24 -21.98
C THR A 82 3.00 4.20 -22.21
N PRO A 83 4.19 4.35 -21.59
CA PRO A 83 5.25 3.36 -21.74
C PRO A 83 4.78 1.99 -21.23
N ALA A 84 5.28 0.93 -21.87
CA ALA A 84 5.04 -0.43 -21.40
C ALA A 84 5.53 -0.58 -19.95
N GLU A 85 4.65 -1.06 -19.07
CA GLU A 85 4.99 -1.35 -17.69
C GLU A 85 5.16 -2.85 -17.50
N ASP A 86 6.31 -3.26 -16.95
CA ASP A 86 6.58 -4.67 -16.67
C ASP A 86 5.65 -5.20 -15.56
N VAL A 87 5.23 -6.45 -15.70
CA VAL A 87 4.31 -7.10 -14.75
C VAL A 87 4.98 -7.41 -13.41
N TYR A 88 4.20 -7.44 -12.33
CA TYR A 88 4.62 -7.93 -11.03
C TYR A 88 4.50 -9.45 -10.97
N VAL A 89 5.27 -10.08 -10.09
CA VAL A 89 5.34 -11.53 -9.93
C VAL A 89 4.60 -11.97 -8.68
N VAL A 90 3.86 -13.06 -8.80
CA VAL A 90 3.12 -13.72 -7.72
C VAL A 90 3.40 -15.22 -7.72
N GLN A 91 3.05 -15.92 -6.64
CA GLN A 91 3.14 -17.38 -6.57
C GLN A 91 1.75 -18.00 -6.57
N LEU A 92 1.55 -18.97 -7.45
CA LEU A 92 0.31 -19.77 -7.50
C LEU A 92 0.30 -20.86 -6.41
N ALA A 93 -0.85 -21.47 -6.18
CA ALA A 93 -1.04 -22.53 -5.18
C ALA A 93 -0.18 -23.79 -5.42
N ASP A 94 0.23 -24.05 -6.68
CA ASP A 94 1.12 -25.14 -7.03
C ASP A 94 2.62 -24.81 -6.83
N GLY A 95 2.92 -23.58 -6.33
CA GLY A 95 4.27 -23.08 -6.11
C GLY A 95 4.94 -22.47 -7.34
N SER A 96 4.31 -22.51 -8.51
CA SER A 96 4.82 -21.85 -9.72
C SER A 96 4.70 -20.32 -9.62
N LEU A 97 5.57 -19.62 -10.35
CA LEU A 97 5.54 -18.16 -10.42
C LEU A 97 4.79 -17.71 -11.68
N ALA A 98 4.01 -16.65 -11.54
CA ALA A 98 3.18 -16.13 -12.61
C ALA A 98 3.12 -14.58 -12.56
N PRO A 99 2.74 -13.91 -13.66
CA PRO A 99 2.42 -12.50 -13.63
C PRO A 99 1.16 -12.22 -12.79
N HIS A 100 1.12 -11.07 -12.14
CA HIS A 100 -0.02 -10.63 -11.29
C HIS A 100 -1.34 -10.47 -12.07
N THR A 101 -1.30 -10.55 -13.39
CA THR A 101 -2.48 -10.43 -14.27
C THR A 101 -3.34 -11.69 -14.32
N VAL A 102 -2.96 -12.76 -13.60
CA VAL A 102 -3.76 -14.00 -13.50
C VAL A 102 -5.15 -13.72 -12.93
N ALA A 103 -6.16 -14.45 -13.42
CA ALA A 103 -7.56 -14.25 -13.03
C ALA A 103 -7.99 -15.16 -11.87
N GLN A 104 -7.07 -15.48 -10.96
CA GLN A 104 -7.32 -16.36 -9.82
C GLN A 104 -6.60 -15.85 -8.57
N PRO A 105 -7.06 -16.24 -7.35
CA PRO A 105 -6.32 -15.99 -6.11
C PRO A 105 -4.95 -16.65 -6.15
N VAL A 106 -3.99 -16.04 -5.43
CA VAL A 106 -2.59 -16.49 -5.35
C VAL A 106 -2.15 -16.62 -3.90
N GLU A 107 -0.98 -17.22 -3.67
CA GLU A 107 -0.44 -17.42 -2.34
C GLU A 107 -0.11 -16.08 -1.66
N LEU A 108 -0.66 -15.89 -0.46
CA LEU A 108 -0.44 -14.68 0.34
C LEU A 108 0.84 -14.74 1.18
N VAL A 109 1.15 -15.91 1.72
CA VAL A 109 2.29 -16.09 2.65
C VAL A 109 3.38 -16.86 1.94
N VAL A 110 4.27 -16.14 1.26
CA VAL A 110 5.41 -16.73 0.55
C VAL A 110 6.70 -16.13 1.08
N GLN A 111 7.66 -17.02 1.35
CA GLN A 111 9.06 -16.68 1.65
C GLN A 111 9.93 -17.81 1.12
N ARG A 112 10.81 -17.52 0.16
CA ARG A 112 11.64 -18.51 -0.51
C ARG A 112 12.88 -17.91 -1.15
N ASP A 113 13.81 -18.74 -1.54
CA ASP A 113 14.88 -18.35 -2.47
C ASP A 113 14.38 -18.41 -3.91
N PHE A 114 14.86 -17.47 -4.71
CA PHE A 114 14.57 -17.35 -6.13
C PHE A 114 15.84 -16.97 -6.90
N THR A 115 16.06 -17.61 -8.04
CA THR A 115 17.12 -17.26 -8.97
C THR A 115 16.48 -16.70 -10.24
N PRO A 116 16.75 -15.44 -10.61
CA PRO A 116 16.24 -14.85 -11.85
C PRO A 116 16.68 -15.64 -13.09
N ILE A 117 15.93 -15.54 -14.16
CA ILE A 117 16.37 -16.03 -15.46
C ILE A 117 17.41 -15.05 -16.00
N LYS A 118 18.52 -15.60 -16.52
CA LYS A 118 19.56 -14.78 -17.11
C LYS A 118 19.03 -14.02 -18.32
N ALA A 119 19.15 -12.69 -18.29
CA ALA A 119 18.86 -11.88 -19.46
C ALA A 119 19.85 -12.20 -20.61
N ALA A 120 19.36 -12.13 -21.84
CA ALA A 120 20.16 -12.53 -23.03
C ALA A 120 21.44 -11.71 -23.22
N ASP A 121 21.45 -10.46 -22.71
CA ASP A 121 22.57 -9.51 -22.77
C ASP A 121 23.40 -9.46 -21.48
N ALA A 122 23.03 -10.24 -20.45
CA ALA A 122 23.75 -10.26 -19.18
C ALA A 122 25.10 -11.01 -19.32
N THR A 123 26.16 -10.40 -18.82
CA THR A 123 27.51 -10.99 -18.79
C THR A 123 27.72 -11.96 -17.62
N GLU A 124 26.98 -11.74 -16.52
CA GLU A 124 27.09 -12.52 -15.29
C GLU A 124 25.90 -13.46 -15.10
N GLU A 125 26.14 -14.57 -14.42
CA GLU A 125 25.06 -15.48 -14.00
C GLU A 125 24.30 -14.86 -12.83
N PRO A 126 22.95 -14.90 -12.85
CA PRO A 126 22.15 -14.38 -11.74
C PRO A 126 22.36 -15.22 -10.48
N SER A 127 22.55 -14.57 -9.36
CA SER A 127 22.65 -15.22 -8.05
C SER A 127 21.31 -15.44 -7.40
N PRO A 128 21.14 -16.50 -6.59
CA PRO A 128 19.96 -16.69 -5.76
C PRO A 128 19.78 -15.50 -4.81
N MET A 129 18.52 -15.09 -4.61
CA MET A 129 18.13 -14.04 -3.68
C MET A 129 16.89 -14.45 -2.89
N ALA A 130 16.81 -14.03 -1.63
CA ALA A 130 15.61 -14.24 -0.83
C ALA A 130 14.48 -13.33 -1.33
N VAL A 131 13.29 -13.89 -1.48
CA VAL A 131 12.07 -13.14 -1.84
C VAL A 131 10.94 -13.46 -0.89
N CYS A 132 10.05 -12.49 -0.67
CA CYS A 132 8.82 -12.71 0.09
C CYS A 132 7.69 -11.86 -0.48
N THR A 133 6.45 -12.15 -0.07
CA THR A 133 5.32 -11.30 -0.41
C THR A 133 5.32 -9.99 0.39
N SER A 134 4.67 -8.96 -0.13
CA SER A 134 4.47 -7.69 0.58
C SER A 134 3.80 -7.90 1.93
N PHE A 135 2.87 -8.85 2.02
CA PHE A 135 2.21 -9.22 3.29
C PHE A 135 3.22 -9.76 4.31
N VAL A 136 4.11 -10.67 3.90
CA VAL A 136 5.18 -11.18 4.78
C VAL A 136 6.08 -10.04 5.23
N LYS A 137 6.43 -9.12 4.33
CA LYS A 137 7.23 -7.95 4.68
C LYS A 137 6.55 -7.03 5.70
N LEU A 138 5.24 -6.77 5.53
CA LEU A 138 4.45 -6.03 6.51
C LEU A 138 4.43 -6.75 7.86
N ARG A 139 4.26 -8.07 7.88
CA ARG A 139 4.31 -8.89 9.08
C ARG A 139 5.66 -8.80 9.81
N GLU A 140 6.76 -8.89 9.07
CA GLU A 140 8.11 -8.72 9.62
C GLU A 140 8.28 -7.33 10.23
N GLU A 141 7.85 -6.29 9.53
CA GLU A 141 7.96 -4.90 10.00
C GLU A 141 7.11 -4.66 11.26
N ALA A 142 5.86 -5.13 11.28
CA ALA A 142 4.99 -5.01 12.46
C ALA A 142 5.53 -5.76 13.67
N ARG A 143 6.27 -6.87 13.46
CA ARG A 143 6.88 -7.67 14.52
C ARG A 143 8.22 -7.17 15.03
N ARG A 144 8.80 -6.10 14.45
CA ARG A 144 10.03 -5.48 14.96
C ARG A 144 9.89 -4.94 16.37
N GLN A 145 8.67 -4.64 16.80
CA GLN A 145 8.37 -4.17 18.14
C GLN A 145 7.24 -5.00 18.74
N THR A 146 7.33 -5.26 20.05
CA THR A 146 6.25 -5.89 20.81
C THR A 146 5.05 -4.96 20.96
N LEU A 147 3.87 -5.48 21.29
CA LEU A 147 2.71 -4.64 21.61
C LEU A 147 3.00 -3.70 22.80
N GLN A 148 3.81 -4.15 23.76
CA GLN A 148 4.21 -3.30 24.87
C GLN A 148 5.07 -2.13 24.42
N GLU A 149 6.04 -2.34 23.53
CA GLU A 149 6.87 -1.26 22.98
C GLU A 149 6.04 -0.25 22.16
N TYR A 150 5.04 -0.72 21.41
CA TYR A 150 4.09 0.17 20.73
C TYR A 150 3.24 0.96 21.73
N SER A 151 2.76 0.30 22.80
CA SER A 151 2.02 0.92 23.91
C SER A 151 2.84 2.00 24.61
N ASP A 152 4.08 1.71 24.96
CA ASP A 152 4.99 2.66 25.62
C ASP A 152 5.25 3.90 24.76
N LYS A 153 5.38 3.72 23.45
CA LYS A 153 5.56 4.81 22.49
C LYS A 153 4.33 5.71 22.39
N CYS A 154 3.16 5.13 22.19
CA CYS A 154 1.94 5.92 21.95
C CYS A 154 1.21 6.31 23.24
N GLY A 155 1.52 5.66 24.37
CA GLY A 155 0.87 5.90 25.65
C GLY A 155 -0.54 5.32 25.75
N VAL A 156 -0.92 4.45 24.81
CA VAL A 156 -2.19 3.71 24.83
C VAL A 156 -1.94 2.32 25.42
N PRO A 157 -2.68 1.89 26.46
CA PRO A 157 -2.50 0.56 27.05
C PRO A 157 -2.59 -0.57 26.02
N VAL A 158 -1.80 -1.63 26.19
CA VAL A 158 -1.82 -2.81 25.29
C VAL A 158 -3.24 -3.32 25.10
N LYS A 159 -4.00 -3.46 26.20
CA LYS A 159 -5.39 -3.92 26.16
C LYS A 159 -6.26 -3.05 25.25
N ASP A 160 -6.09 -1.73 25.29
CA ASP A 160 -6.89 -0.81 24.47
C ASP A 160 -6.51 -0.93 22.98
N ILE A 161 -5.21 -1.17 22.68
CA ILE A 161 -4.74 -1.45 21.31
C ILE A 161 -5.39 -2.74 20.78
N GLU A 162 -5.39 -3.80 21.60
CA GLU A 162 -6.00 -5.09 21.26
C GLU A 162 -7.52 -4.98 21.07
N ASP A 163 -8.21 -4.29 21.99
CA ASP A 163 -9.66 -4.11 21.93
C ASP A 163 -10.06 -3.28 20.69
N LEU A 164 -9.30 -2.22 20.38
CA LEU A 164 -9.51 -1.40 19.18
C LEU A 164 -9.27 -2.21 17.90
N ALA A 165 -8.22 -3.02 17.85
CA ALA A 165 -7.93 -3.86 16.69
C ALA A 165 -8.98 -4.97 16.51
N ARG A 166 -9.46 -5.54 17.62
CA ARG A 166 -10.57 -6.52 17.63
C ARG A 166 -11.86 -5.88 17.13
N GLU A 167 -12.22 -4.71 17.65
CA GLU A 167 -13.40 -3.98 17.23
C GLU A 167 -13.34 -3.64 15.74
N PHE A 168 -12.24 -3.04 15.29
CA PHE A 168 -12.02 -2.70 13.88
C PHE A 168 -12.23 -3.88 12.93
N THR A 169 -11.79 -5.08 13.31
CA THR A 169 -11.91 -6.30 12.50
C THR A 169 -13.22 -7.08 12.73
N SER A 170 -14.14 -6.60 13.55
CA SER A 170 -15.40 -7.31 13.88
C SER A 170 -16.57 -6.94 12.97
N HIS A 171 -16.42 -5.91 12.14
CA HIS A 171 -17.47 -5.41 11.24
C HIS A 171 -17.23 -5.79 9.76
N GLY A 172 -16.37 -6.77 9.49
CA GLY A 172 -15.97 -7.15 8.14
C GLY A 172 -15.41 -5.94 7.39
N LYS A 173 -15.91 -5.68 6.19
CA LYS A 173 -15.46 -4.56 5.35
C LYS A 173 -16.12 -3.21 5.68
N GLN A 174 -16.91 -3.13 6.74
CA GLN A 174 -17.71 -1.93 7.10
C GLN A 174 -17.09 -1.10 8.23
N ALA A 175 -15.78 -1.21 8.44
CA ALA A 175 -15.01 -0.37 9.32
C ALA A 175 -14.02 0.45 8.52
N VAL A 176 -13.71 1.68 8.97
CA VAL A 176 -12.75 2.56 8.31
C VAL A 176 -11.82 3.18 9.34
N ALA A 177 -10.52 3.02 9.13
CA ALA A 177 -9.52 3.81 9.83
C ALA A 177 -9.17 5.04 8.97
N ASN A 178 -9.23 6.22 9.56
CA ASN A 178 -8.86 7.47 8.91
C ASN A 178 -8.23 8.43 9.92
N SER A 179 -7.31 9.27 9.48
CA SER A 179 -6.76 10.34 10.28
C SER A 179 -6.35 11.50 9.39
N HIS A 180 -6.85 12.69 9.72
CA HIS A 180 -6.41 13.94 9.10
C HIS A 180 -5.24 14.54 9.90
N GLY A 181 -5.43 14.76 11.20
CA GLY A 181 -4.44 15.41 12.08
C GLY A 181 -3.15 14.62 12.23
N GLY A 182 -3.23 13.29 12.42
CA GLY A 182 -2.06 12.41 12.56
C GLY A 182 -1.17 12.36 11.33
N THR A 183 -1.71 12.68 10.15
CA THR A 183 -0.95 12.72 8.88
C THR A 183 -0.28 14.07 8.62
N MET A 184 -0.54 15.10 9.44
CA MET A 184 0.03 16.44 9.30
C MET A 184 1.33 16.64 10.09
N SER A 185 1.87 15.60 10.70
CA SER A 185 3.15 15.62 11.42
C SER A 185 4.34 15.32 10.51
N GLY A 186 5.56 15.49 10.98
CA GLY A 186 6.79 15.14 10.24
C GLY A 186 6.87 13.66 9.84
N ALA A 187 6.20 12.75 10.57
CA ALA A 187 6.06 11.33 10.23
C ALA A 187 4.75 11.02 9.49
N GLY A 188 4.02 12.04 9.04
CA GLY A 188 2.67 11.93 8.49
C GLY A 188 2.54 10.99 7.30
N PHE A 189 3.56 10.95 6.42
CA PHE A 189 3.58 10.02 5.29
C PHE A 189 3.49 8.54 5.75
N TYR A 190 4.34 8.15 6.69
CA TYR A 190 4.33 6.76 7.20
C TYR A 190 3.06 6.44 7.97
N THR A 191 2.50 7.40 8.70
CA THR A 191 1.22 7.25 9.40
C THR A 191 0.09 7.03 8.38
N ALA A 192 -0.01 7.86 7.34
CA ALA A 192 -1.01 7.72 6.28
C ALA A 192 -0.88 6.37 5.56
N TYR A 193 0.35 5.96 5.29
CA TYR A 193 0.65 4.69 4.63
C TYR A 193 0.26 3.49 5.51
N ALA A 194 0.57 3.52 6.80
CA ALA A 194 0.16 2.48 7.76
C ALA A 194 -1.37 2.42 7.91
N ILE A 195 -2.07 3.56 7.91
CA ILE A 195 -3.54 3.61 7.92
C ILE A 195 -4.11 2.97 6.65
N ALA A 196 -3.51 3.22 5.49
CA ALA A 196 -3.91 2.57 4.24
C ALA A 196 -3.73 1.05 4.31
N MET A 197 -2.59 0.58 4.86
CA MET A 197 -2.35 -0.85 5.08
C MET A 197 -3.35 -1.47 6.06
N LEU A 198 -3.71 -0.76 7.15
CA LEU A 198 -4.71 -1.22 8.11
C LEU A 198 -6.07 -1.44 7.44
N ASN A 199 -6.52 -0.50 6.62
CA ASN A 199 -7.75 -0.65 5.84
C ASN A 199 -7.64 -1.79 4.81
N ASN A 200 -6.48 -1.91 4.15
CA ASN A 200 -6.24 -2.97 3.18
C ASN A 200 -6.33 -4.37 3.81
N LEU A 201 -5.89 -4.55 5.07
CA LEU A 201 -5.96 -5.85 5.76
C LEU A 201 -7.37 -6.41 5.86
N ILE A 202 -8.40 -5.58 5.97
CA ILE A 202 -9.80 -6.02 6.02
C ILE A 202 -10.53 -5.92 4.68
N GLY A 203 -9.85 -5.50 3.62
CA GLY A 203 -10.43 -5.42 2.28
C GLY A 203 -11.58 -4.44 2.13
N ASN A 204 -11.59 -3.34 2.89
CA ASN A 204 -12.70 -2.39 2.94
C ASN A 204 -12.70 -1.34 1.82
N LEU A 205 -11.86 -1.50 0.80
CA LEU A 205 -11.69 -0.52 -0.28
C LEU A 205 -12.86 -0.58 -1.28
N ASN A 206 -13.41 0.59 -1.60
CA ASN A 206 -14.50 0.78 -2.57
C ASN A 206 -15.79 -0.04 -2.28
N VAL A 207 -16.04 -0.40 -1.04
CA VAL A 207 -17.27 -1.08 -0.61
C VAL A 207 -18.15 -0.13 0.20
N LYS A 208 -19.47 -0.36 0.18
CA LYS A 208 -20.42 0.43 0.98
C LYS A 208 -20.12 0.25 2.48
N GLY A 209 -19.90 1.36 3.17
CA GLY A 209 -19.53 1.38 4.59
C GLY A 209 -18.02 1.21 4.82
N GLY A 210 -17.23 1.02 3.77
CA GLY A 210 -15.78 0.97 3.79
C GLY A 210 -15.14 2.27 3.33
N TRP A 211 -13.87 2.21 2.98
CA TRP A 211 -13.09 3.34 2.49
C TRP A 211 -13.30 3.52 1.00
N VAL A 212 -14.08 4.55 0.64
CA VAL A 212 -14.33 4.90 -0.76
C VAL A 212 -13.22 5.82 -1.24
N LEU A 213 -12.57 5.43 -2.34
CA LEU A 213 -11.49 6.18 -2.99
C LEU A 213 -12.01 7.20 -4.01
N ASP A 214 -13.26 7.63 -3.89
CA ASP A 214 -13.76 8.74 -4.70
C ASP A 214 -13.28 10.04 -4.09
N ALA A 215 -12.24 10.55 -4.66
CA ALA A 215 -11.85 11.92 -4.46
C ALA A 215 -12.07 12.66 -5.77
N GLY A 216 -13.28 12.95 -6.07
CA GLY A 216 -13.52 14.08 -6.94
C GLY A 216 -12.77 15.30 -6.39
N PRO A 217 -12.18 16.17 -7.21
CA PRO A 217 -11.64 17.42 -6.72
C PRO A 217 -12.74 18.14 -5.93
N PHE A 218 -12.41 18.75 -4.79
CA PHE A 218 -13.32 19.66 -4.12
C PHE A 218 -13.85 20.62 -5.17
N GLY A 219 -15.09 20.43 -5.57
CA GLY A 219 -15.77 21.36 -6.45
C GLY A 219 -15.86 22.73 -5.76
N PRO A 220 -15.92 23.82 -6.50
CA PRO A 220 -16.18 25.12 -5.92
C PRO A 220 -17.48 25.04 -5.11
N PHE A 221 -17.48 25.57 -3.89
CA PHE A 221 -18.63 25.56 -2.97
C PHE A 221 -19.85 26.32 -3.49
N GLY A 222 -19.98 26.51 -4.77
CA GLY A 222 -21.08 27.18 -5.45
C GLY A 222 -20.59 28.08 -6.57
N PRO A 223 -21.50 28.52 -7.43
CA PRO A 223 -21.17 29.43 -8.50
C PRO A 223 -20.89 30.86 -7.96
N GLY A 224 -19.90 31.51 -8.53
CA GLY A 224 -19.67 32.95 -8.35
C GLY A 224 -18.45 33.29 -7.45
N PRO A 225 -18.10 34.57 -7.42
CA PRO A 225 -16.83 35.05 -6.83
C PRO A 225 -16.79 34.96 -5.31
N ARG A 226 -17.94 34.84 -4.63
CA ARG A 226 -18.02 34.74 -3.17
C ARG A 226 -17.30 33.51 -2.60
N TYR A 227 -17.20 32.44 -3.38
CA TYR A 227 -16.61 31.16 -2.96
C TYR A 227 -15.30 30.86 -3.68
N ASN A 228 -14.80 31.78 -4.48
CA ASN A 228 -13.55 31.64 -5.20
C ASN A 228 -12.63 32.83 -4.88
N PHE A 229 -11.62 32.59 -4.06
CA PHE A 229 -10.68 33.64 -3.65
C PHE A 229 -9.94 34.31 -4.83
N ALA A 230 -9.73 33.58 -5.92
CA ALA A 230 -9.09 34.14 -7.11
C ALA A 230 -10.01 35.07 -7.91
N GLN A 231 -11.32 34.95 -7.72
CA GLN A 231 -12.36 35.74 -8.43
C GLN A 231 -13.11 36.71 -7.52
N PHE A 232 -12.69 36.81 -6.25
CA PHE A 232 -13.35 37.72 -5.30
C PHE A 232 -13.18 39.16 -5.77
N PRO A 233 -14.24 39.98 -5.77
CA PRO A 233 -14.13 41.41 -6.09
C PRO A 233 -13.14 42.10 -5.17
N GLY A 234 -12.08 42.69 -5.73
CA GLY A 234 -11.00 43.29 -4.96
C GLY A 234 -9.89 42.34 -4.55
N ALA A 235 -9.88 41.11 -5.04
CA ALA A 235 -8.78 40.17 -4.80
C ALA A 235 -7.46 40.73 -5.32
N VAL A 236 -6.48 40.82 -4.43
CA VAL A 236 -5.11 41.23 -4.79
C VAL A 236 -4.40 40.03 -5.39
N LYS A 237 -3.87 40.20 -6.61
CA LYS A 237 -3.04 39.16 -7.22
C LYS A 237 -1.73 39.03 -6.42
N PRO A 238 -1.36 37.78 -5.97
CA PRO A 238 -0.09 37.61 -5.30
C PRO A 238 1.07 38.00 -6.19
N THR A 239 2.00 38.77 -5.66
CA THR A 239 3.22 39.25 -6.36
C THR A 239 4.43 38.37 -6.04
N GLY A 240 4.26 37.33 -5.19
CA GLY A 240 5.33 36.42 -4.81
C GLY A 240 5.65 35.35 -5.87
N VAL A 241 6.62 34.51 -5.54
CA VAL A 241 7.00 33.35 -6.37
C VAL A 241 5.82 32.38 -6.48
N ALA A 242 5.44 32.03 -7.71
CA ALA A 242 4.37 31.06 -7.94
C ALA A 242 4.85 29.66 -7.50
N LEU A 243 4.20 29.10 -6.50
CA LEU A 243 4.38 27.72 -6.11
C LEU A 243 3.52 26.83 -7.03
N SER A 244 4.16 26.08 -7.91
CA SER A 244 3.48 25.22 -8.85
C SER A 244 4.23 23.88 -8.96
N ARG A 245 3.50 22.77 -8.81
CA ARG A 245 4.04 21.42 -9.02
C ARG A 245 4.57 21.21 -10.44
N THR A 246 3.98 21.87 -11.42
CA THR A 246 4.43 21.79 -12.82
C THR A 246 5.74 22.54 -13.04
N ARG A 247 5.89 23.69 -12.37
CA ARG A 247 7.09 24.55 -12.52
C ARG A 247 8.21 24.17 -11.54
N PHE A 248 7.83 23.68 -10.36
CA PHE A 248 8.75 23.29 -9.29
C PHE A 248 8.34 21.87 -8.79
N PRO A 249 8.57 20.82 -9.57
CA PRO A 249 8.24 19.44 -9.15
C PRO A 249 9.16 19.04 -8.01
N TYR A 250 8.56 18.54 -6.92
CA TYR A 250 9.28 18.12 -5.70
C TYR A 250 10.29 17.00 -5.96
N GLU A 251 10.05 16.19 -6.97
CA GLU A 251 10.92 15.06 -7.33
C GLU A 251 12.28 15.52 -7.92
N LYS A 252 12.44 16.82 -8.17
CA LYS A 252 13.66 17.41 -8.75
C LYS A 252 14.41 18.38 -7.84
N THR A 253 13.98 18.47 -6.57
CA THR A 253 14.63 19.34 -5.57
C THR A 253 15.36 18.55 -4.51
#